data_038b73872cc14292a8aff600ada07e3c
#
_entry.id   038b73872cc14292a8aff600ada07e3c
#
_cell.length_a   1.000
_cell.length_b   1.000
_cell.length_c   1.000
_cell.angle_alpha   90.00
_cell.angle_beta   90.00
_cell.angle_gamma   90.00
#
_symmetry.space_group_name_H-M   'P 1'
#
loop_
_entity.id
_entity.type
_entity.pdbx_description
1 polymer ?
#
loop_
_entity_poly.entity_id
_entity_poly.type
_entity_poly.pdbx_seq_one_letter_code
_entity_poly.pdbx_strand_id
1 'polypeptide(L)'
;MIGWALLSVLYWTIAHRVLRDSILFRIYEKRDRLRSLAIEGKIDADSFEYNFLEERLCQTAYVMPSMNIYNFARFILSDISKEPLPDLLKFTKVASIESRELWENSIKDVGYMMLLNSPIIAIISGIVFVILEAQRKKAEEKVPNFFEYEINENRNSPSLAIA
;
A
#
# COMPACT_ATOMS: atom_id res chain seq x y z
N MET A 1 -0.44 21.90 19.36
CA MET A 1 0.82 21.14 19.21
C MET A 1 0.86 19.85 20.04
N ILE A 2 0.46 19.85 21.32
CA ILE A 2 0.47 18.66 22.19
C ILE A 2 -0.42 17.53 21.63
N GLY A 3 -1.61 17.82 21.11
CA GLY A 3 -2.51 16.82 20.51
C GLY A 3 -1.91 16.08 19.31
N TRP A 4 -1.09 16.75 18.50
CA TRP A 4 -0.39 16.13 17.38
C TRP A 4 0.71 15.17 17.83
N ALA A 5 1.47 15.53 18.84
CA ALA A 5 2.49 14.65 19.40
C ALA A 5 1.85 13.37 19.98
N LEU A 6 0.74 13.51 20.70
CA LEU A 6 -0.01 12.37 21.24
C LEU A 6 -0.58 11.48 20.13
N LEU A 7 -1.18 12.05 19.08
CA LEU A 7 -1.67 11.28 17.92
C LEU A 7 -0.55 10.54 17.20
N SER A 8 0.60 11.18 17.03
CA SER A 8 1.78 10.53 16.41
C SER A 8 2.29 9.36 17.24
N VAL A 9 2.37 9.52 18.56
CA VAL A 9 2.77 8.45 19.47
C VAL A 9 1.77 7.30 19.43
N LEU A 10 0.47 7.60 19.46
CA LEU A 10 -0.60 6.59 19.38
C LEU A 10 -0.56 5.84 18.04
N TYR A 11 -0.34 6.55 16.94
CA TYR A 11 -0.18 5.94 15.63
C TYR A 11 1.00 4.95 15.62
N TRP A 12 2.19 5.40 16.04
CA TRP A 12 3.38 4.56 15.98
C TRP A 12 3.35 3.38 16.97
N THR A 13 2.76 3.55 18.13
CA THR A 13 2.74 2.48 19.16
C THR A 13 1.65 1.44 18.91
N ILE A 14 0.49 1.83 18.40
CA ILE A 14 -0.68 0.95 18.26
C ILE A 14 -1.00 0.70 16.78
N ALA A 15 -1.39 1.74 16.03
CA ALA A 15 -1.90 1.57 14.68
C ALA A 15 -0.85 1.01 13.72
N HIS A 16 0.38 1.50 13.78
CA HIS A 16 1.48 0.99 12.96
C HIS A 16 1.74 -0.50 13.22
N ARG A 17 1.76 -0.90 14.51
CA ARG A 17 1.96 -2.30 14.88
C ARG A 17 0.83 -3.19 14.37
N VAL A 18 -0.42 -2.79 14.58
CA VAL A 18 -1.61 -3.53 14.13
C VAL A 18 -1.62 -3.66 12.61
N LEU A 19 -1.33 -2.59 11.87
CA LEU A 19 -1.26 -2.61 10.40
C LEU A 19 -0.15 -3.54 9.91
N ARG A 20 1.04 -3.48 10.52
CA ARG A 20 2.16 -4.36 10.20
C ARG A 20 1.80 -5.82 10.40
N ASP A 21 1.24 -6.15 11.54
CA ASP A 21 0.84 -7.51 11.87
C ASP A 21 -0.28 -7.99 10.93
N SER A 22 -1.23 -7.13 10.57
CA SER A 22 -2.28 -7.43 9.58
C SER A 22 -1.71 -7.76 8.20
N ILE A 23 -0.68 -7.03 7.74
CA ILE A 23 -0.03 -7.33 6.46
C ILE A 23 0.73 -8.67 6.54
N LEU A 24 1.40 -8.93 7.66
CA LEU A 24 2.10 -10.20 7.87
C LEU A 24 1.13 -11.38 7.86
N PHE A 25 -0.04 -11.26 8.50
CA PHE A 25 -1.08 -12.28 8.45
C PHE A 25 -1.56 -12.59 7.03
N ARG A 26 -1.64 -11.59 6.14
CA ARG A 26 -1.99 -11.83 4.73
C ARG A 26 -0.95 -12.67 3.99
N ILE A 27 0.32 -12.62 4.38
CA ILE A 27 1.34 -13.53 3.81
C ILE A 27 1.13 -14.96 4.30
N TYR A 28 0.82 -15.14 5.59
CA TYR A 28 0.50 -16.48 6.11
C TYR A 28 -0.77 -17.04 5.47
N GLU A 29 -1.80 -16.23 5.27
CA GLU A 29 -3.03 -16.62 4.55
C GLU A 29 -2.74 -17.10 3.13
N LYS A 30 -1.84 -16.41 2.40
CA LYS A 30 -1.43 -16.84 1.06
C LYS A 30 -0.68 -18.16 1.08
N ARG A 31 0.17 -18.37 2.07
CA ARG A 31 0.85 -19.66 2.25
C ARG A 31 -0.14 -20.79 2.54
N ASP A 32 -1.12 -20.54 3.41
CA ASP A 32 -2.15 -21.52 3.71
C ASP A 32 -3.05 -21.77 2.50
N ARG A 33 -3.33 -20.73 1.69
CA ARG A 33 -4.04 -20.88 0.41
C ARG A 33 -3.26 -21.72 -0.59
N LEU A 34 -1.94 -21.53 -0.69
CA LEU A 34 -1.08 -22.37 -1.54
C LEU A 34 -1.17 -23.85 -1.13
N ARG A 35 -1.12 -24.13 0.16
CA ARG A 35 -1.27 -25.50 0.70
C ARG A 35 -2.65 -26.09 0.41
N SER A 36 -3.70 -25.27 0.53
CA SER A 36 -5.05 -25.71 0.15
C SER A 36 -5.15 -26.09 -1.32
N LEU A 37 -4.51 -25.31 -2.22
CA LEU A 37 -4.49 -25.63 -3.64
C LEU A 37 -3.76 -26.95 -3.92
N ALA A 38 -2.72 -27.28 -3.16
CA ALA A 38 -2.04 -28.55 -3.26
C ALA A 38 -2.92 -29.70 -2.75
N ILE A 39 -3.62 -29.55 -1.64
CA ILE A 39 -4.57 -30.53 -1.09
C ILE A 39 -5.75 -30.75 -2.06
N GLU A 40 -6.22 -29.69 -2.71
CA GLU A 40 -7.28 -29.75 -3.72
C GLU A 40 -6.81 -30.41 -5.05
N GLY A 41 -5.52 -30.71 -5.18
CA GLY A 41 -4.92 -31.29 -6.39
C GLY A 41 -4.82 -30.31 -7.57
N LYS A 42 -4.96 -29.01 -7.33
CA LYS A 42 -4.82 -27.96 -8.34
C LYS A 42 -3.38 -27.62 -8.67
N ILE A 43 -2.50 -27.82 -7.70
CA ILE A 43 -1.06 -27.65 -7.82
C ILE A 43 -0.41 -28.92 -7.27
N ASP A 44 0.57 -29.46 -7.97
CA ASP A 44 1.34 -30.59 -7.48
C ASP A 44 2.31 -30.12 -6.39
N ALA A 45 2.22 -30.73 -5.19
CA ALA A 45 3.04 -30.39 -4.04
C ALA A 45 4.54 -30.65 -4.27
N ASP A 46 4.90 -31.57 -5.16
CA ASP A 46 6.28 -31.87 -5.53
C ASP A 46 6.80 -31.00 -6.69
N SER A 47 5.93 -30.15 -7.25
CA SER A 47 6.29 -29.27 -8.37
C SER A 47 7.29 -28.18 -7.98
N PHE A 48 8.05 -27.73 -8.96
CA PHE A 48 8.93 -26.54 -8.80
C PHE A 48 8.12 -25.31 -8.42
N GLU A 49 6.93 -25.16 -8.98
CA GLU A 49 6.02 -24.04 -8.74
C GLU A 49 5.63 -23.93 -7.25
N TYR A 50 5.19 -25.04 -6.66
CA TYR A 50 4.81 -25.10 -5.25
C TYR A 50 6.00 -24.81 -4.34
N ASN A 51 7.12 -25.51 -4.55
CA ASN A 51 8.32 -25.37 -3.73
C ASN A 51 8.89 -23.96 -3.79
N PHE A 52 8.92 -23.34 -4.97
CA PHE A 52 9.34 -21.95 -5.15
C PHE A 52 8.47 -20.97 -4.33
N LEU A 53 7.13 -21.10 -4.45
CA LEU A 53 6.22 -20.21 -3.73
C LEU A 53 6.26 -20.41 -2.22
N GLU A 54 6.26 -21.66 -1.74
CA GLU A 54 6.33 -21.96 -0.30
C GLU A 54 7.59 -21.37 0.30
N GLU A 55 8.74 -21.57 -0.33
CA GLU A 55 10.02 -21.03 0.12
C GLU A 55 9.98 -19.48 0.12
N ARG A 56 9.52 -18.86 -0.97
CA ARG A 56 9.48 -17.40 -1.10
C ARG A 56 8.50 -16.75 -0.13
N LEU A 57 7.33 -17.34 0.09
CA LEU A 57 6.37 -16.83 1.09
C LEU A 57 6.93 -16.94 2.51
N CYS A 58 7.63 -18.05 2.85
CA CYS A 58 8.30 -18.19 4.13
C CYS A 58 9.42 -17.16 4.33
N GLN A 59 10.29 -16.99 3.31
CA GLN A 59 11.36 -15.99 3.35
C GLN A 59 10.78 -14.58 3.48
N THR A 60 9.74 -14.27 2.71
CA THR A 60 9.04 -12.98 2.76
C THR A 60 8.50 -12.70 4.16
N ALA A 61 7.79 -13.65 4.78
CA ALA A 61 7.26 -13.49 6.12
C ALA A 61 8.37 -13.21 7.16
N TYR A 62 9.52 -13.83 7.01
CA TYR A 62 10.66 -13.62 7.89
C TYR A 62 11.32 -12.25 7.72
N VAL A 63 11.53 -11.80 6.49
CA VAL A 63 12.28 -10.57 6.19
C VAL A 63 11.40 -9.32 6.21
N MET A 64 10.10 -9.48 5.91
CA MET A 64 9.13 -8.40 5.75
C MET A 64 9.10 -7.38 6.90
N PRO A 65 9.17 -7.75 8.19
CA PRO A 65 9.17 -6.79 9.29
C PRO A 65 10.33 -5.79 9.26
N SER A 66 11.45 -6.15 8.64
CA SER A 66 12.66 -5.30 8.52
C SER A 66 12.73 -4.53 7.20
N MET A 67 11.86 -4.84 6.24
CA MET A 67 11.84 -4.18 4.94
C MET A 67 11.38 -2.73 5.04
N ASN A 68 12.11 -1.82 4.40
CA ASN A 68 11.75 -0.41 4.24
C ASN A 68 12.22 0.10 2.87
N ILE A 69 11.69 1.26 2.45
CA ILE A 69 12.04 1.87 1.15
C ILE A 69 13.54 2.14 1.02
N TYR A 70 14.21 2.54 2.09
CA TYR A 70 15.64 2.82 2.04
C TYR A 70 16.45 1.56 1.70
N ASN A 71 16.19 0.44 2.38
CA ASN A 71 16.86 -0.83 2.10
C ASN A 71 16.56 -1.33 0.70
N PHE A 72 15.32 -1.15 0.22
CA PHE A 72 14.94 -1.49 -1.14
C PHE A 72 15.64 -0.61 -2.19
N ALA A 73 15.68 0.70 -1.99
CA ALA A 73 16.40 1.60 -2.88
C ALA A 73 17.90 1.26 -2.94
N ARG A 74 18.51 0.96 -1.79
CA ARG A 74 19.90 0.51 -1.74
C ARG A 74 20.13 -0.80 -2.49
N PHE A 75 19.19 -1.74 -2.40
CA PHE A 75 19.24 -2.99 -3.18
C PHE A 75 19.17 -2.71 -4.67
N ILE A 76 18.21 -1.89 -5.13
CA ILE A 76 18.07 -1.53 -6.56
C ILE A 76 19.31 -0.84 -7.11
N LEU A 77 19.98 -0.03 -6.30
CA LEU A 77 21.23 0.65 -6.71
C LEU A 77 22.45 -0.26 -6.63
N SER A 78 22.34 -1.46 -6.07
CA SER A 78 23.41 -2.44 -6.02
C SER A 78 23.54 -3.21 -7.34
N ASP A 79 24.74 -3.69 -7.65
CA ASP A 79 24.96 -4.49 -8.86
C ASP A 79 24.24 -5.85 -8.83
N ILE A 80 23.86 -6.32 -7.64
CA ILE A 80 23.12 -7.59 -7.43
C ILE A 80 21.74 -7.54 -8.10
N SER A 81 21.12 -6.37 -8.21
CA SER A 81 19.78 -6.22 -8.82
C SER A 81 19.78 -6.36 -10.34
N LYS A 82 20.94 -6.37 -10.99
CA LYS A 82 21.05 -6.37 -12.46
C LYS A 82 20.87 -7.76 -13.08
N GLU A 83 21.07 -8.82 -12.31
CA GLU A 83 20.88 -10.18 -12.80
C GLU A 83 19.48 -10.68 -12.43
N PRO A 84 18.69 -11.09 -13.43
CA PRO A 84 17.41 -11.71 -13.15
C PRO A 84 17.64 -13.04 -12.42
N LEU A 85 16.94 -13.26 -11.31
CA LEU A 85 16.97 -14.53 -10.58
C LEU A 85 16.47 -15.65 -11.51
N PRO A 86 17.31 -16.66 -11.85
CA PRO A 86 16.96 -17.70 -12.82
C PRO A 86 15.68 -18.46 -12.40
N ASP A 87 15.49 -18.66 -11.11
CA ASP A 87 14.30 -19.36 -10.59
C ASP A 87 13.02 -18.52 -10.77
N LEU A 88 13.09 -17.20 -10.69
CA LEU A 88 11.95 -16.33 -10.96
C LEU A 88 11.55 -16.39 -12.43
N LEU A 89 12.53 -16.39 -13.35
CA LEU A 89 12.27 -16.54 -14.77
C LEU A 89 11.68 -17.93 -15.10
N LYS A 90 12.14 -18.97 -14.43
CA LYS A 90 11.56 -20.31 -14.56
C LYS A 90 10.14 -20.34 -14.02
N PHE A 91 9.89 -19.78 -12.83
CA PHE A 91 8.57 -19.68 -12.23
C PHE A 91 7.57 -18.96 -13.15
N THR A 92 7.93 -17.80 -13.71
CA THR A 92 7.02 -17.05 -14.59
C THR A 92 6.61 -17.82 -15.86
N LYS A 93 7.40 -18.83 -16.27
CA LYS A 93 7.07 -19.67 -17.44
C LYS A 93 6.15 -20.84 -17.10
N VAL A 94 6.30 -21.43 -15.92
CA VAL A 94 5.59 -22.67 -15.55
C VAL A 94 4.41 -22.45 -14.60
N ALA A 95 4.34 -21.30 -13.94
CA ALA A 95 3.34 -21.01 -12.92
C ALA A 95 1.91 -21.00 -13.49
N SER A 96 1.00 -21.65 -12.77
CA SER A 96 -0.45 -21.57 -12.98
C SER A 96 -0.99 -20.16 -12.75
N ILE A 97 -2.22 -19.90 -13.17
CA ILE A 97 -2.88 -18.60 -12.96
C ILE A 97 -2.99 -18.31 -11.46
N GLU A 98 -3.41 -19.29 -10.68
CA GLU A 98 -3.57 -19.19 -9.22
C GLU A 98 -2.25 -18.86 -8.52
N SER A 99 -1.16 -19.51 -8.92
CA SER A 99 0.17 -19.27 -8.36
C SER A 99 0.71 -17.88 -8.70
N ARG A 100 0.47 -17.40 -9.91
CA ARG A 100 0.83 -16.03 -10.31
C ARG A 100 0.08 -14.99 -9.48
N GLU A 101 -1.21 -15.20 -9.30
CA GLU A 101 -2.04 -14.31 -8.49
C GLU A 101 -1.55 -14.26 -7.03
N LEU A 102 -1.24 -15.40 -6.42
CA LEU A 102 -0.67 -15.47 -5.08
C LEU A 102 0.66 -14.70 -5.01
N TRP A 103 1.53 -14.86 -6.00
CA TRP A 103 2.81 -14.18 -6.09
C TRP A 103 2.64 -12.67 -6.23
N GLU A 104 1.84 -12.21 -7.19
CA GLU A 104 1.58 -10.78 -7.42
C GLU A 104 0.97 -10.09 -6.20
N ASN A 105 0.03 -10.75 -5.55
CA ASN A 105 -0.59 -10.24 -4.33
C ASN A 105 0.40 -10.22 -3.14
N SER A 106 1.38 -11.13 -3.09
CA SER A 106 2.43 -11.09 -2.08
C SER A 106 3.40 -9.92 -2.30
N ILE A 107 3.76 -9.63 -3.55
CA ILE A 107 4.58 -8.45 -3.90
C ILE A 107 3.89 -7.15 -3.50
N LYS A 108 2.57 -7.03 -3.71
CA LYS A 108 1.80 -5.85 -3.27
C LYS A 108 1.87 -5.68 -1.75
N ASP A 109 1.73 -6.77 -0.99
CA ASP A 109 1.81 -6.71 0.48
C ASP A 109 3.23 -6.33 0.96
N VAL A 110 4.27 -6.82 0.28
CA VAL A 110 5.66 -6.38 0.53
C VAL A 110 5.79 -4.87 0.29
N GLY A 111 5.22 -4.37 -0.81
CA GLY A 111 5.19 -2.93 -1.10
C GLY A 111 4.51 -2.12 0.00
N TYR A 112 3.34 -2.55 0.46
CA TYR A 112 2.65 -1.90 1.59
C TYR A 112 3.47 -1.92 2.88
N MET A 113 4.13 -3.04 3.18
CA MET A 113 5.00 -3.13 4.36
C MET A 113 6.20 -2.20 4.26
N MET A 114 6.86 -2.13 3.10
CA MET A 114 7.98 -1.20 2.88
C MET A 114 7.55 0.25 3.09
N LEU A 115 6.38 0.61 2.57
CA LEU A 115 5.80 1.92 2.77
C LEU A 115 5.53 2.17 4.26
N LEU A 116 4.89 1.25 4.93
CA LEU A 116 4.54 1.36 6.34
C LEU A 116 5.78 1.49 7.25
N ASN A 117 6.84 0.73 6.96
CA ASN A 117 8.09 0.76 7.73
C ASN A 117 9.00 1.95 7.40
N SER A 118 8.62 2.82 6.46
CA SER A 118 9.46 3.93 6.03
C SER A 118 9.14 5.20 6.80
N PRO A 119 10.06 5.74 7.61
CA PRO A 119 9.84 6.97 8.38
C PRO A 119 9.53 8.19 7.48
N ILE A 120 9.97 8.15 6.22
CA ILE A 120 9.71 9.19 5.23
C ILE A 120 8.21 9.38 5.00
N ILE A 121 7.40 8.33 5.06
CA ILE A 121 5.95 8.43 4.87
C ILE A 121 5.29 9.17 6.02
N ALA A 122 5.76 8.98 7.25
CA ALA A 122 5.27 9.76 8.39
C ALA A 122 5.55 11.27 8.19
N ILE A 123 6.69 11.62 7.60
CA ILE A 123 7.05 13.01 7.28
C ILE A 123 6.19 13.54 6.13
N ILE A 124 6.07 12.79 5.03
CA ILE A 124 5.28 13.18 3.86
C ILE A 124 3.79 13.31 4.23
N SER A 125 3.24 12.36 4.98
CA SER A 125 1.84 12.44 5.43
C SER A 125 1.59 13.64 6.33
N GLY A 126 2.55 14.01 7.18
CA GLY A 126 2.50 15.24 7.98
C GLY A 126 2.49 16.50 7.12
N ILE A 127 3.35 16.57 6.10
CA ILE A 127 3.40 17.70 5.16
C ILE A 127 2.10 17.81 4.36
N VAL A 128 1.62 16.70 3.80
CA VAL A 128 0.36 16.65 3.03
C VAL A 128 -0.81 17.09 3.91
N PHE A 129 -0.87 16.63 5.15
CA PHE A 129 -1.92 17.06 6.07
C PHE A 129 -1.89 18.57 6.33
N VAL A 130 -0.71 19.15 6.57
CA VAL A 130 -0.56 20.63 6.78
C VAL A 130 -1.04 21.39 5.53
N ILE A 131 -0.71 20.90 4.33
CA ILE A 131 -1.16 21.50 3.06
C ILE A 131 -2.69 21.42 2.93
N LEU A 132 -3.27 20.27 3.19
CA LEU A 132 -4.73 20.06 3.12
C LEU A 132 -5.48 20.91 4.14
N GLU A 133 -4.97 21.03 5.36
CA GLU A 133 -5.55 21.89 6.39
C GLU A 133 -5.48 23.38 6.01
N ALA A 134 -4.35 23.82 5.42
CA ALA A 134 -4.22 25.17 4.90
C ALA A 134 -5.18 25.44 3.71
N GLN A 135 -5.38 24.47 2.83
CA GLN A 135 -6.35 24.58 1.72
C GLN A 135 -7.79 24.58 2.23
N ARG A 136 -8.10 23.76 3.24
CA ARG A 136 -9.43 23.74 3.86
C ARG A 136 -9.79 25.11 4.45
N LYS A 137 -8.88 25.71 5.21
CA LYS A 137 -9.09 27.07 5.76
C LYS A 137 -9.32 28.11 4.68
N LYS A 138 -8.54 28.08 3.59
CA LYS A 138 -8.74 28.98 2.43
C LYS A 138 -10.08 28.73 1.72
N ALA A 139 -10.55 27.49 1.68
CA ALA A 139 -11.85 27.18 1.10
C ALA A 139 -12.98 27.66 2.00
N GLU A 140 -12.87 27.48 3.32
CA GLU A 140 -13.86 27.96 4.30
C GLU A 140 -13.98 29.49 4.27
N GLU A 141 -12.90 30.23 4.04
CA GLU A 141 -12.92 31.69 3.85
C GLU A 141 -13.59 32.13 2.53
N LYS A 142 -13.56 31.28 1.50
CA LYS A 142 -14.14 31.63 0.19
C LYS A 142 -15.62 31.24 0.04
N VAL A 143 -16.08 30.30 0.84
CA VAL A 143 -17.48 29.82 0.78
C VAL A 143 -18.49 30.97 0.98
N PRO A 144 -18.36 31.88 1.96
CA PRO A 144 -19.28 33.01 2.11
C PRO A 144 -19.29 33.91 0.89
N ASN A 145 -18.12 34.22 0.33
CA ASN A 145 -17.99 35.07 -0.85
C ASN A 145 -18.62 34.46 -2.11
N PHE A 146 -18.57 33.13 -2.24
CA PHE A 146 -19.21 32.41 -3.34
C PHE A 146 -20.73 32.49 -3.25
N PHE A 147 -21.32 32.33 -2.08
CA PHE A 147 -22.76 32.45 -1.88
C PHE A 147 -23.25 33.88 -2.13
N GLU A 148 -22.52 34.91 -1.69
CA GLU A 148 -22.84 36.29 -1.98
C GLU A 148 -22.78 36.60 -3.50
N TYR A 149 -21.76 36.03 -4.17
CA TYR A 149 -21.63 36.16 -5.62
C TYR A 149 -22.84 35.56 -6.37
N GLU A 150 -23.23 34.31 -6.04
CA GLU A 150 -24.40 33.66 -6.66
C GLU A 150 -25.70 34.39 -6.39
N ILE A 151 -25.90 34.91 -5.18
CA ILE A 151 -27.09 35.69 -4.84
C ILE A 151 -27.17 36.98 -5.68
N ASN A 152 -26.04 37.66 -5.88
CA ASN A 152 -25.98 38.88 -6.65
C ASN A 152 -26.15 38.63 -8.16
N GLU A 153 -25.58 37.53 -8.68
CA GLU A 153 -25.74 37.15 -10.08
C GLU A 153 -27.19 36.76 -10.40
N ASN A 154 -27.84 36.00 -9.55
CA ASN A 154 -29.27 35.67 -9.69
C ASN A 154 -30.20 36.87 -9.52
N ARG A 155 -29.80 37.89 -8.75
CA ARG A 155 -30.57 39.12 -8.59
C ARG A 155 -30.47 40.04 -9.82
N ASN A 156 -29.31 39.98 -10.51
CA ASN A 156 -29.03 40.82 -11.68
C ASN A 156 -29.34 40.13 -13.03
N SER A 157 -29.65 38.84 -13.03
CA SER A 157 -30.14 38.15 -14.24
C SER A 157 -31.56 38.60 -14.50
N PRO A 158 -31.82 39.27 -15.65
CA PRO A 158 -33.20 39.62 -16.01
C PRO A 158 -33.97 38.33 -16.13
N SER A 159 -35.01 38.17 -15.28
CA SER A 159 -35.95 37.08 -15.38
C SER A 159 -36.37 36.91 -16.84
N LEU A 160 -36.01 35.78 -17.45
CA LEU A 160 -36.67 35.32 -18.65
C LEU A 160 -38.16 35.23 -18.33
N ALA A 161 -38.87 36.29 -18.63
CA ALA A 161 -40.31 36.30 -18.65
C ALA A 161 -40.75 35.22 -19.65
N ILE A 162 -41.24 34.13 -19.08
CA ILE A 162 -41.93 33.09 -19.86
C ILE A 162 -43.19 33.75 -20.42
N ALA A 163 -43.19 33.98 -21.71
CA ALA A 163 -44.40 34.25 -22.48
C ALA A 163 -45.02 32.91 -22.89
#